data_143b489d3705d9efd940f19c5bbf880f
#
_entry.id   143b489d3705d9efd940f19c5bbf880f
#
_cell.length_a   1.000
_cell.length_b   1.000
_cell.length_c   1.000
_cell.angle_alpha   90.00
_cell.angle_beta   90.00
_cell.angle_gamma   90.00
#
_symmetry.space_group_name_H-M   'P 1'
#
loop_
_entity.id
_entity.type
_entity.pdbx_description
1 polymer ?
#
loop_
_entity_poly.entity_id
_entity_poly.type
_entity_poly.pdbx_seq_one_letter_code
_entity_poly.pdbx_strand_id
1 'polypeptide(L)'
;EKHAMTGMSYTSCANHSANMNVEGTRVVSCNTTGLSRTLVPLYEHCGELSVECTMIRRAADPGDSKKGPINAIKPVLKVPSHHGPDVMTVKPEIKINSLAVAVPTTIMHVHSIVATLPQGHGLTTESVLAMWRNCPRVVIMNGAETGITTTAEVMEFARDMGRTWGDLHEIFVWEDGVK
;
A
#
# COMPACT_ATOMS: atom_id res chain seq x y z
N GLU A 1 8.46 -15.48 4.30
CA GLU A 1 9.28 -14.70 5.23
C GLU A 1 8.49 -14.47 6.52
N LYS A 2 9.13 -14.64 7.66
CA LYS A 2 8.46 -14.55 8.95
C LYS A 2 9.15 -13.53 9.83
N HIS A 3 8.39 -12.56 10.33
CA HIS A 3 8.88 -11.57 11.31
C HIS A 3 9.56 -12.24 12.51
N ALA A 4 9.00 -13.33 13.03
CA ALA A 4 9.52 -14.06 14.16
C ALA A 4 10.94 -14.65 13.97
N MET A 5 11.43 -14.74 12.74
CA MET A 5 12.79 -15.25 12.47
C MET A 5 13.88 -14.20 12.71
N THR A 6 13.56 -12.93 12.49
CA THR A 6 14.52 -11.82 12.63
C THR A 6 14.20 -10.92 13.82
N GLY A 7 12.97 -10.99 14.36
CA GLY A 7 12.46 -10.05 15.36
C GLY A 7 12.26 -8.63 14.84
N MET A 8 12.70 -8.34 13.60
CA MET A 8 12.60 -7.03 12.97
C MET A 8 12.00 -7.12 11.57
N SER A 9 11.10 -6.20 11.26
CA SER A 9 10.59 -5.98 9.91
C SER A 9 11.00 -4.58 9.44
N TYR A 10 11.18 -4.42 8.13
CA TYR A 10 11.71 -3.20 7.54
C TYR A 10 10.88 -2.69 6.37
N THR A 11 10.61 -1.41 6.40
CA THR A 11 10.30 -0.60 5.23
C THR A 11 10.89 0.80 5.41
N SER A 12 11.55 1.33 4.37
CA SER A 12 12.33 2.57 4.47
C SER A 12 11.52 3.78 4.93
N CYS A 13 10.25 3.84 4.59
CA CYS A 13 9.37 4.98 4.94
C CYS A 13 8.86 4.94 6.39
N ALA A 14 9.01 3.82 7.12
CA ALA A 14 8.45 3.70 8.47
C ALA A 14 9.51 3.59 9.57
N ASN A 15 10.56 2.80 9.35
CA ASN A 15 11.46 2.43 10.44
C ASN A 15 12.93 2.25 10.02
N HIS A 16 13.39 3.06 9.05
CA HIS A 16 14.77 2.97 8.54
C HIS A 16 15.81 3.05 9.66
N SER A 17 15.73 4.09 10.50
CA SER A 17 16.72 4.34 11.56
C SER A 17 16.79 3.20 12.58
N ALA A 18 15.65 2.58 12.91
CA ALA A 18 15.60 1.45 13.85
C ALA A 18 16.27 0.19 13.30
N ASN A 19 16.45 0.09 11.99
CA ASN A 19 17.04 -1.07 11.32
C ASN A 19 18.52 -0.91 10.95
N MET A 20 19.14 0.23 11.23
CA MET A 20 20.54 0.50 10.81
C MET A 20 21.59 -0.37 11.50
N ASN A 21 21.31 -0.86 12.71
CA ASN A 21 22.28 -1.60 13.53
C ASN A 21 21.77 -2.97 13.96
N VAL A 22 20.86 -3.57 13.20
CA VAL A 22 20.35 -4.92 13.50
C VAL A 22 21.10 -5.97 12.69
N GLU A 23 21.28 -7.15 13.28
CA GLU A 23 21.98 -8.28 12.64
C GLU A 23 21.23 -8.81 11.41
N GLY A 24 19.90 -8.72 11.43
CA GLY A 24 19.07 -9.14 10.31
C GLY A 24 17.68 -8.54 10.39
N THR A 25 17.07 -8.35 9.23
CA THR A 25 15.71 -7.83 9.13
C THR A 25 14.93 -8.51 8.01
N ARG A 26 13.63 -8.58 8.17
CA ARG A 26 12.70 -9.01 7.12
C ARG A 26 12.21 -7.79 6.35
N VAL A 27 12.43 -7.73 5.05
CA VAL A 27 11.76 -6.77 4.18
C VAL A 27 10.27 -7.13 4.06
N VAL A 28 9.39 -6.18 4.31
CA VAL A 28 7.94 -6.41 4.27
C VAL A 28 7.41 -6.59 2.85
N SER A 29 6.17 -7.08 2.73
CA SER A 29 5.53 -7.32 1.43
C SER A 29 5.23 -6.03 0.65
N CYS A 30 4.94 -6.17 -0.65
CA CYS A 30 4.52 -5.05 -1.50
C CYS A 30 3.27 -4.34 -0.96
N ASN A 31 2.29 -5.09 -0.43
CA ASN A 31 1.10 -4.50 0.17
C ASN A 31 1.44 -3.69 1.44
N THR A 32 2.25 -4.26 2.33
CA THR A 32 2.68 -3.57 3.55
C THR A 32 3.49 -2.33 3.23
N THR A 33 4.37 -2.39 2.23
CA THR A 33 5.12 -1.24 1.75
C THR A 33 4.20 -0.15 1.21
N GLY A 34 3.19 -0.52 0.41
CA GLY A 34 2.21 0.42 -0.15
C GLY A 34 1.41 1.12 0.93
N LEU A 35 0.86 0.36 1.88
CA LEU A 35 0.15 0.91 3.03
C LEU A 35 1.05 1.83 3.87
N SER A 36 2.28 1.43 4.14
CA SER A 36 3.19 2.24 4.94
C SER A 36 3.51 3.57 4.28
N ARG A 37 3.72 3.61 2.95
CA ARG A 37 4.01 4.86 2.21
C ARG A 37 2.87 5.87 2.27
N THR A 38 1.64 5.42 2.41
CA THR A 38 0.47 6.31 2.50
C THR A 38 0.07 6.62 3.94
N LEU A 39 0.15 5.65 4.84
CA LEU A 39 -0.35 5.80 6.20
C LEU A 39 0.67 6.42 7.18
N VAL A 40 1.97 6.15 7.01
CA VAL A 40 2.99 6.69 7.93
C VAL A 40 3.03 8.20 7.92
N PRO A 41 3.03 8.89 6.76
CA PRO A 41 2.98 10.36 6.75
C PRO A 41 1.74 10.94 7.43
N LEU A 42 0.57 10.30 7.25
CA LEU A 42 -0.66 10.70 7.94
C LEU A 42 -0.52 10.55 9.46
N TYR A 43 0.01 9.41 9.91
CA TYR A 43 0.25 9.16 11.33
C TYR A 43 1.23 10.18 11.93
N GLU A 44 2.33 10.46 11.25
CA GLU A 44 3.35 11.41 11.72
C GLU A 44 2.82 12.84 11.82
N HIS A 45 1.83 13.19 11.00
CA HIS A 45 1.14 14.48 11.12
C HIS A 45 0.13 14.51 12.27
N CYS A 46 -0.69 13.45 12.41
CA CYS A 46 -1.83 13.44 13.33
C CYS A 46 -1.50 12.87 14.72
N GLY A 47 -0.44 12.07 14.86
CA GLY A 47 -0.07 11.37 16.09
C GLY A 47 -0.99 10.19 16.46
N GLU A 48 -2.14 10.06 15.81
CA GLU A 48 -3.09 8.95 15.99
C GLU A 48 -3.75 8.62 14.65
N LEU A 49 -3.92 7.32 14.38
CA LEU A 49 -4.52 6.86 13.13
C LEU A 49 -5.19 5.50 13.32
N SER A 50 -6.47 5.41 12.97
CA SER A 50 -7.22 4.17 12.89
C SER A 50 -7.64 3.91 11.44
N VAL A 51 -7.43 2.71 10.95
CA VAL A 51 -7.55 2.40 9.51
C VAL A 51 -8.38 1.13 9.30
N GLU A 52 -9.37 1.24 8.43
CA GLU A 52 -10.03 0.09 7.80
C GLU A 52 -9.56 0.00 6.34
N CYS A 53 -9.04 -1.15 5.94
CA CYS A 53 -8.48 -1.34 4.62
C CYS A 53 -9.00 -2.60 3.94
N THR A 54 -9.47 -2.47 2.70
CA THR A 54 -9.77 -3.61 1.83
C THR A 54 -8.70 -3.73 0.76
N MET A 55 -8.01 -4.88 0.77
CA MET A 55 -6.95 -5.22 -0.18
C MET A 55 -7.55 -6.00 -1.34
N ILE A 56 -7.67 -5.38 -2.51
CA ILE A 56 -8.04 -6.05 -3.76
C ILE A 56 -6.74 -6.51 -4.41
N ARG A 57 -6.46 -7.81 -4.29
CA ARG A 57 -5.17 -8.38 -4.64
C ARG A 57 -5.20 -9.05 -5.99
N ARG A 58 -4.13 -8.90 -6.77
CA ARG A 58 -3.90 -9.80 -7.91
C ARG A 58 -3.88 -11.26 -7.42
N ALA A 59 -4.37 -12.15 -8.25
CA ALA A 59 -4.51 -13.56 -7.94
C ALA A 59 -3.16 -14.28 -7.85
N ALA A 60 -2.24 -13.91 -8.75
CA ALA A 60 -0.92 -14.48 -8.87
C ALA A 60 0.08 -13.44 -9.38
N ASP A 61 1.37 -13.71 -9.22
CA ASP A 61 2.41 -12.93 -9.86
C ASP A 61 2.41 -13.16 -11.39
N PRO A 62 2.87 -12.20 -12.20
CA PRO A 62 2.80 -12.30 -13.67
C PRO A 62 3.42 -13.58 -14.26
N GLY A 63 4.42 -14.15 -13.60
CA GLY A 63 5.07 -15.40 -14.01
C GLY A 63 4.43 -16.69 -13.46
N ASP A 64 3.38 -16.60 -12.64
CA ASP A 64 2.79 -17.74 -11.95
C ASP A 64 1.52 -18.22 -12.66
N SER A 65 1.64 -19.17 -13.55
CA SER A 65 0.52 -19.74 -14.33
C SER A 65 -0.33 -20.77 -13.57
N LYS A 66 0.06 -21.15 -12.35
CA LYS A 66 -0.58 -22.26 -11.60
C LYS A 66 -1.42 -21.81 -10.42
N LYS A 67 -1.36 -20.54 -10.04
CA LYS A 67 -2.03 -19.99 -8.86
C LYS A 67 -3.05 -18.92 -9.23
N GLY A 68 -3.98 -18.74 -8.31
CA GLY A 68 -4.99 -17.70 -8.36
C GLY A 68 -6.33 -18.17 -8.93
N PRO A 69 -7.38 -17.41 -8.64
CA PRO A 69 -8.69 -17.66 -9.21
C PRO A 69 -8.72 -17.28 -10.69
N ILE A 70 -9.35 -18.13 -11.48
CA ILE A 70 -9.73 -17.85 -12.86
C ILE A 70 -11.23 -17.59 -12.84
N ASN A 71 -11.65 -16.43 -13.30
CA ASN A 71 -13.05 -16.06 -13.40
C ASN A 71 -13.84 -16.20 -12.07
N ALA A 72 -13.17 -15.90 -10.95
CA ALA A 72 -13.75 -15.95 -9.62
C ALA A 72 -13.11 -14.90 -8.69
N ILE A 73 -13.81 -14.51 -7.63
CA ILE A 73 -13.29 -13.67 -6.55
C ILE A 73 -13.07 -14.57 -5.33
N LYS A 74 -11.87 -14.54 -4.77
CA LYS A 74 -11.49 -15.38 -3.62
C LYS A 74 -11.26 -14.52 -2.38
N PRO A 75 -12.20 -14.48 -1.42
CA PRO A 75 -12.00 -13.77 -0.17
C PRO A 75 -11.00 -14.51 0.73
N VAL A 76 -10.28 -13.75 1.55
CA VAL A 76 -9.54 -14.25 2.70
C VAL A 76 -10.49 -14.26 3.88
N LEU A 77 -10.85 -15.46 4.38
CA LEU A 77 -11.88 -15.60 5.41
C LEU A 77 -11.42 -15.21 6.82
N LYS A 78 -10.11 -15.05 7.02
CA LYS A 78 -9.55 -14.58 8.29
C LYS A 78 -9.56 -13.05 8.37
N VAL A 79 -10.15 -12.51 9.41
CA VAL A 79 -10.17 -11.06 9.71
C VAL A 79 -9.51 -10.83 11.09
N PRO A 80 -8.56 -9.87 11.21
CA PRO A 80 -7.93 -9.14 10.11
C PRO A 80 -7.13 -10.08 9.20
N SER A 81 -7.01 -9.73 7.93
CA SER A 81 -6.05 -10.37 7.04
C SER A 81 -4.63 -10.09 7.54
N HIS A 82 -3.65 -10.89 7.16
CA HIS A 82 -2.26 -10.75 7.67
C HIS A 82 -1.61 -9.40 7.36
N HIS A 83 -2.16 -8.62 6.42
CA HIS A 83 -1.58 -7.35 5.97
C HIS A 83 -1.64 -6.25 7.04
N GLY A 84 -2.76 -6.15 7.79
CA GLY A 84 -2.87 -5.20 8.89
C GLY A 84 -1.84 -5.47 9.99
N PRO A 85 -1.81 -6.68 10.58
CA PRO A 85 -0.75 -7.07 11.51
C PRO A 85 0.67 -6.87 10.98
N ASP A 86 0.89 -7.03 9.66
CA ASP A 86 2.19 -6.84 9.04
C ASP A 86 2.62 -5.36 9.02
N VAL A 87 1.70 -4.42 8.80
CA VAL A 87 1.96 -2.97 8.96
C VAL A 87 2.36 -2.65 10.40
N MET A 88 1.67 -3.22 11.39
CA MET A 88 2.00 -3.02 12.80
C MET A 88 3.37 -3.58 13.21
N THR A 89 4.00 -4.46 12.41
CA THR A 89 5.40 -4.87 12.67
C THR A 89 6.42 -3.78 12.34
N VAL A 90 6.07 -2.78 11.56
CA VAL A 90 6.95 -1.66 11.18
C VAL A 90 6.52 -0.31 11.76
N LYS A 91 5.23 -0.15 12.08
CA LYS A 91 4.66 1.02 12.74
C LYS A 91 3.54 0.58 13.68
N PRO A 92 3.88 0.13 14.90
CA PRO A 92 2.92 -0.46 15.85
C PRO A 92 1.80 0.49 16.29
N GLU A 93 2.05 1.78 16.20
CA GLU A 93 1.12 2.81 16.65
C GLU A 93 -0.07 2.99 15.70
N ILE A 94 0.04 2.58 14.43
CA ILE A 94 -1.07 2.63 13.48
C ILE A 94 -2.01 1.46 13.77
N LYS A 95 -3.23 1.77 14.19
CA LYS A 95 -4.29 0.79 14.39
C LYS A 95 -4.93 0.47 13.04
N ILE A 96 -4.70 -0.72 12.52
CA ILE A 96 -5.21 -1.11 11.20
C ILE A 96 -5.94 -2.46 11.24
N ASN A 97 -7.16 -2.45 10.75
CA ASN A 97 -7.93 -3.64 10.42
C ASN A 97 -7.95 -3.83 8.90
N SER A 98 -7.80 -5.06 8.43
CA SER A 98 -7.68 -5.32 7.00
C SER A 98 -8.48 -6.52 6.55
N LEU A 99 -9.20 -6.34 5.45
CA LEU A 99 -9.82 -7.40 4.65
C LEU A 99 -8.97 -7.65 3.39
N ALA A 100 -9.12 -8.80 2.77
CA ALA A 100 -8.43 -9.07 1.52
C ALA A 100 -9.26 -9.99 0.62
N VAL A 101 -9.22 -9.70 -0.67
CA VAL A 101 -9.79 -10.54 -1.74
C VAL A 101 -8.78 -10.68 -2.86
N ALA A 102 -8.70 -11.86 -3.46
CA ALA A 102 -7.94 -12.07 -4.69
C ALA A 102 -8.90 -12.05 -5.89
N VAL A 103 -8.51 -11.33 -6.92
CA VAL A 103 -9.27 -11.17 -8.17
C VAL A 103 -8.47 -11.70 -9.36
N PRO A 104 -9.13 -12.12 -10.48
CA PRO A 104 -8.46 -12.73 -11.62
C PRO A 104 -7.65 -11.71 -12.43
N THR A 105 -6.58 -11.20 -11.87
CA THR A 105 -5.60 -10.32 -12.53
C THR A 105 -4.21 -10.65 -12.06
N THR A 106 -3.21 -10.29 -12.85
CA THR A 106 -1.79 -10.35 -12.52
C THR A 106 -1.18 -8.95 -12.37
N ILE A 107 -1.97 -7.90 -12.60
CA ILE A 107 -1.51 -6.51 -12.64
C ILE A 107 -1.93 -5.78 -11.37
N MET A 108 -0.95 -5.47 -10.53
CA MET A 108 -1.05 -4.62 -9.33
C MET A 108 -2.03 -5.13 -8.27
N HIS A 109 -2.10 -4.38 -7.20
CA HIS A 109 -3.10 -4.47 -6.15
C HIS A 109 -3.80 -3.11 -6.04
N VAL A 110 -5.05 -3.10 -5.57
CA VAL A 110 -5.74 -1.86 -5.20
C VAL A 110 -6.03 -1.90 -3.71
N HIS A 111 -5.77 -0.82 -3.01
CA HIS A 111 -6.10 -0.63 -1.61
C HIS A 111 -7.24 0.37 -1.50
N SER A 112 -8.36 -0.05 -0.94
CA SER A 112 -9.44 0.85 -0.52
C SER A 112 -9.28 1.09 0.97
N ILE A 113 -9.07 2.34 1.37
CA ILE A 113 -8.68 2.71 2.74
C ILE A 113 -9.68 3.72 3.29
N VAL A 114 -10.16 3.47 4.49
CA VAL A 114 -10.85 4.47 5.31
C VAL A 114 -9.97 4.76 6.51
N ALA A 115 -9.46 5.98 6.59
CA ALA A 115 -8.61 6.43 7.69
C ALA A 115 -9.42 7.37 8.60
N THR A 116 -9.53 7.00 9.88
CA THR A 116 -10.12 7.85 10.91
C THR A 116 -9.04 8.63 11.60
N LEU A 117 -9.13 9.96 11.49
CA LEU A 117 -8.19 10.91 12.03
C LEU A 117 -8.72 11.49 13.36
N PRO A 118 -7.85 11.91 14.28
CA PRO A 118 -8.27 12.53 15.53
C PRO A 118 -8.98 13.86 15.27
N GLN A 119 -9.87 14.24 16.17
CA GLN A 119 -10.58 15.51 16.06
C GLN A 119 -9.58 16.69 16.09
N GLY A 120 -9.74 17.64 15.19
CA GLY A 120 -8.86 18.81 15.12
C GLY A 120 -7.53 18.56 14.38
N HIS A 121 -7.42 17.49 13.60
CA HIS A 121 -6.20 17.15 12.84
C HIS A 121 -5.74 18.21 11.83
N GLY A 122 -6.61 19.13 11.40
CA GLY A 122 -6.27 20.26 10.53
C GLY A 122 -5.97 19.90 9.06
N LEU A 123 -6.06 18.62 8.68
CA LEU A 123 -5.84 18.18 7.30
C LEU A 123 -7.06 18.43 6.41
N THR A 124 -6.79 18.84 5.20
CA THR A 124 -7.73 18.88 4.08
C THR A 124 -7.30 17.89 3.01
N THR A 125 -8.17 17.54 2.08
CA THR A 125 -7.81 16.70 0.93
C THR A 125 -6.57 17.24 0.20
N GLU A 126 -6.52 18.56 -0.04
CA GLU A 126 -5.38 19.19 -0.71
C GLU A 126 -4.07 19.05 0.09
N SER A 127 -4.11 19.25 1.42
CA SER A 127 -2.91 19.11 2.26
C SER A 127 -2.42 17.66 2.33
N VAL A 128 -3.33 16.68 2.32
CA VAL A 128 -2.99 15.25 2.25
C VAL A 128 -2.33 14.92 0.91
N LEU A 129 -2.91 15.39 -0.20
CA LEU A 129 -2.32 15.19 -1.53
C LEU A 129 -0.95 15.86 -1.65
N ALA A 130 -0.79 17.08 -1.12
CA ALA A 130 0.50 17.77 -1.07
C ALA A 130 1.55 17.00 -0.25
N MET A 131 1.14 16.45 0.89
CA MET A 131 1.99 15.58 1.72
C MET A 131 2.47 14.36 0.93
N TRP A 132 1.58 13.65 0.24
CA TRP A 132 1.94 12.47 -0.54
C TRP A 132 2.76 12.79 -1.78
N ARG A 133 2.57 13.94 -2.45
CA ARG A 133 3.44 14.41 -3.55
C ARG A 133 4.90 14.57 -3.12
N ASN A 134 5.13 14.87 -1.84
CA ASN A 134 6.47 14.95 -1.26
C ASN A 134 7.03 13.61 -0.77
N CYS A 135 6.22 12.54 -0.76
CA CYS A 135 6.69 11.22 -0.36
C CYS A 135 7.41 10.53 -1.52
N PRO A 136 8.63 10.01 -1.32
CA PRO A 136 9.32 9.25 -2.33
C PRO A 136 8.49 8.05 -2.81
N ARG A 137 8.41 7.86 -4.12
CA ARG A 137 7.69 6.75 -4.76
C ARG A 137 6.17 6.72 -4.51
N VAL A 138 5.59 7.88 -4.26
CA VAL A 138 4.14 8.08 -4.33
C VAL A 138 3.85 9.00 -5.52
N VAL A 139 2.99 8.58 -6.40
CA VAL A 139 2.56 9.34 -7.59
C VAL A 139 1.08 9.66 -7.42
N ILE A 140 0.76 10.93 -7.45
CA ILE A 140 -0.64 11.39 -7.45
C ILE A 140 -1.10 11.52 -8.91
N MET A 141 -2.28 11.02 -9.19
CA MET A 141 -2.82 10.92 -10.53
C MET A 141 -4.27 11.40 -10.53
N ASN A 142 -4.61 12.26 -11.47
CA ASN A 142 -5.99 12.66 -11.70
C ASN A 142 -6.59 11.77 -12.81
N GLY A 143 -7.45 10.85 -12.43
CA GLY A 143 -8.06 9.90 -13.36
C GLY A 143 -9.03 10.56 -14.33
N ALA A 144 -9.77 11.59 -13.89
CA ALA A 144 -10.70 12.33 -14.74
C ALA A 144 -9.99 13.12 -15.84
N GLU A 145 -8.83 13.71 -15.57
CA GLU A 145 -8.05 14.49 -16.53
C GLU A 145 -7.21 13.61 -17.45
N THR A 146 -6.59 12.57 -16.91
CA THR A 146 -5.62 11.72 -17.64
C THR A 146 -6.29 10.57 -18.39
N GLY A 147 -7.51 10.19 -18.00
CA GLY A 147 -8.17 8.98 -18.46
C GLY A 147 -7.61 7.70 -17.86
N ILE A 148 -6.62 7.77 -16.95
CA ILE A 148 -5.98 6.62 -16.32
C ILE A 148 -6.78 6.21 -15.10
N THR A 149 -7.62 5.20 -15.23
CA THR A 149 -8.59 4.78 -14.21
C THR A 149 -8.44 3.31 -13.79
N THR A 150 -7.60 2.56 -14.49
CA THR A 150 -7.36 1.14 -14.23
C THR A 150 -5.90 0.82 -13.94
N THR A 151 -5.65 -0.30 -13.28
CA THR A 151 -4.28 -0.77 -13.02
C THR A 151 -3.51 -1.11 -14.30
N ALA A 152 -4.19 -1.48 -15.37
CA ALA A 152 -3.58 -1.72 -16.67
C ALA A 152 -3.08 -0.41 -17.31
N GLU A 153 -3.90 0.63 -17.29
CA GLU A 153 -3.53 1.96 -17.79
C GLU A 153 -2.38 2.58 -16.98
N VAL A 154 -2.37 2.38 -15.66
CA VAL A 154 -1.21 2.78 -14.82
C VAL A 154 0.07 2.07 -15.27
N MET A 155 0.01 0.79 -15.65
CA MET A 155 1.16 0.07 -16.15
C MET A 155 1.63 0.61 -17.51
N GLU A 156 0.72 0.92 -18.42
CA GLU A 156 1.07 1.53 -19.71
C GLU A 156 1.67 2.93 -19.50
N PHE A 157 1.08 3.76 -18.66
CA PHE A 157 1.65 5.06 -18.27
C PHE A 157 3.10 4.92 -17.75
N ALA A 158 3.35 3.93 -16.88
CA ALA A 158 4.70 3.69 -16.38
C ALA A 158 5.68 3.27 -17.50
N ARG A 159 5.23 2.48 -18.47
CA ARG A 159 6.04 2.14 -19.66
C ARG A 159 6.36 3.36 -20.50
N ASP A 160 5.39 4.24 -20.72
CA ASP A 160 5.58 5.50 -21.45
C ASP A 160 6.58 6.42 -20.73
N MET A 161 6.66 6.35 -19.40
CA MET A 161 7.71 7.00 -18.61
C MET A 161 9.08 6.31 -18.69
N GLY A 162 9.28 5.32 -19.55
CA GLY A 162 10.52 4.60 -19.72
C GLY A 162 10.78 3.47 -18.71
N ARG A 163 9.75 3.02 -17.98
CA ARG A 163 9.84 1.86 -17.07
C ARG A 163 9.81 0.56 -17.86
N THR A 164 10.96 0.06 -18.24
CA THR A 164 11.10 -1.21 -18.95
C THR A 164 10.82 -2.41 -18.01
N TRP A 165 10.46 -3.54 -18.57
CA TRP A 165 10.22 -4.79 -17.83
C TRP A 165 9.12 -4.75 -16.77
N GLY A 166 8.26 -3.71 -16.77
CA GLY A 166 7.28 -3.51 -15.73
C GLY A 166 7.89 -3.17 -14.36
N ASP A 167 9.09 -2.58 -14.35
CA ASP A 167 9.80 -2.15 -13.15
C ASP A 167 9.13 -0.91 -12.53
N LEU A 168 8.06 -1.17 -11.80
CA LEU A 168 7.22 -0.18 -11.16
C LEU A 168 7.23 -0.39 -9.65
N HIS A 169 7.87 0.52 -8.93
CA HIS A 169 8.00 0.48 -7.46
C HIS A 169 7.20 1.57 -6.75
N GLU A 170 6.50 2.39 -7.50
CA GLU A 170 5.69 3.50 -7.02
C GLU A 170 4.33 3.02 -6.50
N ILE A 171 3.75 3.82 -5.63
CA ILE A 171 2.34 3.77 -5.27
C ILE A 171 1.63 4.86 -6.06
N PHE A 172 0.58 4.49 -6.76
CA PHE A 172 -0.29 5.43 -7.47
C PHE A 172 -1.52 5.71 -6.62
N VAL A 173 -1.80 6.99 -6.40
CA VAL A 173 -2.98 7.45 -5.67
C VAL A 173 -3.83 8.26 -6.63
N TRP A 174 -5.06 7.82 -6.88
CA TRP A 174 -6.04 8.60 -7.62
C TRP A 174 -6.58 9.70 -6.72
N GLU A 175 -6.26 10.95 -7.04
CA GLU A 175 -6.72 12.12 -6.26
C GLU A 175 -8.24 12.24 -6.26
N ASP A 176 -8.91 11.82 -7.33
CA ASP A 176 -10.38 11.78 -7.44
C ASP A 176 -11.03 10.91 -6.36
N GLY A 177 -10.31 9.94 -5.83
CA GLY A 177 -10.74 9.02 -4.77
C GLY A 177 -10.43 9.50 -3.35
N VAL A 178 -9.68 10.59 -3.19
CA VAL A 178 -9.31 11.14 -1.87
C VAL A 178 -10.37 12.15 -1.43
N LYS A 179 -11.07 11.86 -0.32
CA LYS A 179 -12.18 12.67 0.18
C LYS A 179 -12.06 12.91 1.68
#